data_a6ab59a1b57b93d6f30e7dd216f46f05
#
_entry.id   a6ab59a1b57b93d6f30e7dd216f46f05
#
_cell.length_a   1.000
_cell.length_b   1.000
_cell.length_c   1.000
_cell.angle_alpha   90.00
_cell.angle_beta   90.00
_cell.angle_gamma   90.00
#
_symmetry.space_group_name_H-M   'P 1'
#
loop_
_entity.id
_entity.type
_entity.pdbx_description
1 polymer ?
#
loop_
_entity_poly.entity_id
_entity_poly.type
_entity_poly.pdbx_seq_one_letter_code
_entity_poly.pdbx_strand_id
1 'polypeptide(L)'
;MPNQDLTIIINTFNSDEKIFSCIESISPNIGIIIIENSNNIEFKNNIEKKYRNVKCELTGKNLGYANGNNLGLSKVKTKFSLILNPDTLIKKNSIENFFKTANTYPNFGIIGPAIQEEKDLKLKINTKNLIEVDNVKGFAMFLNMKQFKEIGFFDENFFIYFEEIDLCRRLKKANKKIYLDPNIIINHVGGSSHNKSINFEMELSRNWHWMWSTFYYHKKYSGFIFALLKVIKKLISALFKILFYSIIFKENKKKIYYQRASGLLNSIIGNKSWYRPKVL
;
A
#
# COMPACT_ATOMS: atom_id res chain seq x y z
N MET A 1 -20.74 0.83 -20.76
CA MET A 1 -21.00 0.96 -19.30
C MET A 1 -19.66 1.21 -18.62
N PRO A 2 -19.50 2.17 -17.69
CA PRO A 2 -18.20 2.52 -17.12
C PRO A 2 -17.49 1.35 -16.40
N ASN A 3 -18.23 0.37 -15.90
CA ASN A 3 -17.68 -0.77 -15.16
C ASN A 3 -16.76 -1.71 -15.99
N GLN A 4 -16.83 -1.68 -17.32
CA GLN A 4 -15.96 -2.49 -18.19
C GLN A 4 -14.57 -1.88 -18.36
N ASP A 5 -14.39 -0.61 -18.00
CA ASP A 5 -13.11 0.10 -18.11
C ASP A 5 -12.27 0.05 -16.81
N LEU A 6 -12.72 -0.70 -15.79
CA LEU A 6 -12.07 -0.77 -14.48
C LEU A 6 -11.78 -2.21 -14.07
N THR A 7 -10.56 -2.45 -13.59
CA THR A 7 -10.15 -3.65 -12.85
C THR A 7 -9.68 -3.24 -11.46
N ILE A 8 -10.17 -3.92 -10.42
CA ILE A 8 -9.73 -3.69 -9.04
C ILE A 8 -8.64 -4.70 -8.67
N ILE A 9 -7.58 -4.22 -8.04
CA ILE A 9 -6.49 -5.03 -7.50
C ILE A 9 -6.58 -5.03 -5.97
N ILE A 10 -6.61 -6.21 -5.37
CA ILE A 10 -6.55 -6.38 -3.91
C ILE A 10 -5.34 -7.24 -3.59
N ASN A 11 -4.35 -6.65 -2.93
CA ASN A 11 -3.16 -7.34 -2.49
C ASN A 11 -3.35 -7.80 -1.03
N THR A 12 -3.31 -9.10 -0.79
CA THR A 12 -3.65 -9.72 0.51
C THR A 12 -2.51 -10.60 1.04
N PHE A 13 -2.43 -10.70 2.37
CA PHE A 13 -1.53 -11.59 3.08
C PHE A 13 -2.21 -12.04 4.38
N ASN A 14 -2.66 -13.30 4.45
CA ASN A 14 -3.43 -13.85 5.58
C ASN A 14 -4.63 -12.97 5.99
N SER A 15 -5.44 -12.55 5.01
CA SER A 15 -6.54 -11.57 5.17
C SER A 15 -7.90 -12.26 5.04
N ASP A 16 -8.19 -13.24 5.87
CA ASP A 16 -9.25 -14.22 5.62
C ASP A 16 -10.68 -13.64 5.76
N GLU A 17 -10.96 -12.74 6.72
CA GLU A 17 -12.34 -12.31 7.01
C GLU A 17 -12.74 -11.00 6.32
N LYS A 18 -11.86 -10.00 6.33
CA LYS A 18 -12.22 -8.64 5.88
C LYS A 18 -12.32 -8.48 4.39
N ILE A 19 -11.58 -9.30 3.66
CA ILE A 19 -11.59 -9.27 2.18
C ILE A 19 -12.98 -9.56 1.62
N PHE A 20 -13.79 -10.42 2.28
CA PHE A 20 -15.15 -10.69 1.85
C PHE A 20 -16.02 -9.44 1.88
N SER A 21 -15.99 -8.69 2.97
CA SER A 21 -16.71 -7.41 3.08
C SER A 21 -16.21 -6.38 2.07
N CYS A 22 -14.90 -6.35 1.80
CA CYS A 22 -14.33 -5.50 0.76
C CYS A 22 -14.91 -5.84 -0.61
N ILE A 23 -14.90 -7.12 -1.01
CA ILE A 23 -15.44 -7.58 -2.30
C ILE A 23 -16.94 -7.31 -2.39
N GLU A 24 -17.71 -7.56 -1.33
CA GLU A 24 -19.16 -7.33 -1.28
C GLU A 24 -19.53 -5.84 -1.38
N SER A 25 -18.61 -4.94 -1.06
CA SER A 25 -18.80 -3.49 -1.28
C SER A 25 -18.57 -3.06 -2.73
N ILE A 26 -18.09 -3.96 -3.60
CA ILE A 26 -17.78 -3.71 -5.02
C ILE A 26 -18.93 -4.27 -5.87
N SER A 27 -19.31 -3.53 -6.93
CA SER A 27 -20.28 -4.03 -7.91
C SER A 27 -19.82 -5.35 -8.54
N PRO A 28 -20.68 -6.39 -8.64
CA PRO A 28 -20.33 -7.67 -9.23
C PRO A 28 -19.99 -7.61 -10.74
N ASN A 29 -20.25 -6.47 -11.39
CA ASN A 29 -19.90 -6.23 -12.78
C ASN A 29 -18.47 -5.70 -12.99
N ILE A 30 -17.70 -5.48 -11.91
CA ILE A 30 -16.31 -5.02 -11.97
C ILE A 30 -15.40 -6.22 -11.72
N GLY A 31 -14.43 -6.43 -12.61
CA GLY A 31 -13.42 -7.48 -12.45
C GLY A 31 -12.46 -7.18 -11.30
N ILE A 32 -12.18 -8.19 -10.48
CA ILE A 32 -11.27 -8.11 -9.34
C ILE A 32 -10.14 -9.11 -9.53
N ILE A 33 -8.90 -8.65 -9.36
CA ILE A 33 -7.71 -9.51 -9.30
C ILE A 33 -7.19 -9.45 -7.86
N ILE A 34 -7.16 -10.61 -7.21
CA ILE A 34 -6.58 -10.75 -5.86
C ILE A 34 -5.18 -11.32 -6.01
N ILE A 35 -4.21 -10.68 -5.37
CA ILE A 35 -2.84 -11.18 -5.26
C ILE A 35 -2.66 -11.72 -3.85
N GLU A 36 -2.59 -13.04 -3.74
CA GLU A 36 -2.55 -13.74 -2.47
C GLU A 36 -1.10 -14.13 -2.12
N ASN A 37 -0.53 -13.45 -1.13
CA ASN A 37 0.89 -13.53 -0.75
C ASN A 37 1.21 -14.57 0.34
N SER A 38 0.23 -15.27 0.89
CA SER A 38 0.43 -16.36 1.84
C SER A 38 0.39 -17.75 1.19
N ASN A 39 0.15 -17.80 -0.11
CA ASN A 39 0.06 -19.02 -0.92
C ASN A 39 -1.04 -19.98 -0.45
N ASN A 40 -2.17 -19.44 -0.01
CA ASN A 40 -3.32 -20.20 0.50
C ASN A 40 -4.23 -20.67 -0.65
N ILE A 41 -4.05 -21.93 -1.06
CA ILE A 41 -4.83 -22.56 -2.15
C ILE A 41 -6.31 -22.70 -1.78
N GLU A 42 -6.62 -23.01 -0.54
CA GLU A 42 -8.00 -23.14 -0.06
C GLU A 42 -8.74 -21.80 -0.15
N PHE A 43 -8.11 -20.73 0.31
CA PHE A 43 -8.64 -19.38 0.15
C PHE A 43 -8.93 -19.04 -1.32
N LYS A 44 -7.96 -19.32 -2.22
CA LYS A 44 -8.15 -19.11 -3.66
C LYS A 44 -9.37 -19.84 -4.18
N ASN A 45 -9.48 -21.13 -3.91
CA ASN A 45 -10.59 -21.96 -4.41
C ASN A 45 -11.95 -21.48 -3.87
N ASN A 46 -12.01 -21.13 -2.60
CA ASN A 46 -13.23 -20.65 -1.95
C ASN A 46 -13.69 -19.30 -2.51
N ILE A 47 -12.76 -18.35 -2.71
CA ILE A 47 -13.12 -17.00 -3.16
C ILE A 47 -13.53 -16.98 -4.64
N GLU A 48 -12.84 -17.73 -5.50
CA GLU A 48 -13.19 -17.84 -6.93
C GLU A 48 -14.50 -18.61 -7.13
N LYS A 49 -14.82 -19.60 -6.29
CA LYS A 49 -16.11 -20.30 -6.31
C LYS A 49 -17.26 -19.38 -5.88
N LYS A 50 -17.03 -18.52 -4.86
CA LYS A 50 -18.05 -17.62 -4.32
C LYS A 50 -18.34 -16.42 -5.25
N TYR A 51 -17.30 -15.85 -5.90
CA TYR A 51 -17.43 -14.61 -6.67
C TYR A 51 -16.95 -14.80 -8.12
N ARG A 52 -17.87 -14.78 -9.08
CA ARG A 52 -17.58 -15.00 -10.52
C ARG A 52 -16.70 -13.94 -11.18
N ASN A 53 -16.68 -12.73 -10.61
CA ASN A 53 -15.89 -11.58 -11.08
C ASN A 53 -14.50 -11.50 -10.43
N VAL A 54 -14.12 -12.47 -9.60
CA VAL A 54 -12.83 -12.53 -8.90
C VAL A 54 -11.92 -13.55 -9.54
N LYS A 55 -10.65 -13.16 -9.75
CA LYS A 55 -9.53 -14.04 -10.04
C LYS A 55 -8.47 -13.89 -8.97
N CYS A 56 -8.02 -15.00 -8.40
CA CYS A 56 -7.01 -15.02 -7.33
C CYS A 56 -5.70 -15.64 -7.83
N GLU A 57 -4.61 -14.90 -7.74
CA GLU A 57 -3.27 -15.33 -8.10
C GLU A 57 -2.44 -15.63 -6.86
N LEU A 58 -1.93 -16.85 -6.77
CA LEU A 58 -1.00 -17.24 -5.73
C LEU A 58 0.42 -16.83 -6.12
N THR A 59 1.14 -16.18 -5.21
CA THR A 59 2.48 -15.64 -5.49
C THR A 59 3.62 -16.64 -5.20
N GLY A 60 3.32 -17.75 -4.53
CA GLY A 60 4.33 -18.73 -4.07
C GLY A 60 5.21 -18.24 -2.92
N LYS A 61 5.22 -16.95 -2.64
CA LYS A 61 5.98 -16.29 -1.54
C LYS A 61 5.42 -14.91 -1.25
N ASN A 62 5.70 -14.36 -0.08
CA ASN A 62 5.29 -13.00 0.25
C ASN A 62 6.10 -11.96 -0.54
N LEU A 63 5.49 -11.37 -1.57
CA LEU A 63 6.05 -10.31 -2.41
C LEU A 63 5.99 -8.93 -1.75
N GLY A 64 5.15 -8.75 -0.73
CA GLY A 64 4.87 -7.47 -0.10
C GLY A 64 3.87 -6.63 -0.89
N TYR A 65 3.78 -5.35 -0.52
CA TYR A 65 2.79 -4.45 -1.11
C TYR A 65 3.18 -4.03 -2.54
N ALA A 66 4.42 -3.57 -2.75
CA ALA A 66 4.85 -3.04 -4.05
C ALA A 66 4.81 -4.11 -5.15
N ASN A 67 5.54 -5.22 -4.95
CA ASN A 67 5.64 -6.27 -5.97
C ASN A 67 4.32 -7.05 -6.15
N GLY A 68 3.53 -7.23 -5.07
CA GLY A 68 2.21 -7.83 -5.18
C GLY A 68 1.28 -6.98 -6.06
N ASN A 69 1.21 -5.67 -5.82
CA ASN A 69 0.43 -4.78 -6.68
C ASN A 69 0.97 -4.70 -8.10
N ASN A 70 2.31 -4.71 -8.31
CA ASN A 70 2.90 -4.77 -9.66
C ASN A 70 2.44 -6.01 -10.43
N LEU A 71 2.43 -7.17 -9.78
CA LEU A 71 1.92 -8.41 -10.37
C LEU A 71 0.45 -8.28 -10.77
N GLY A 72 -0.39 -7.69 -9.90
CA GLY A 72 -1.80 -7.43 -10.22
C GLY A 72 -1.95 -6.46 -11.39
N LEU A 73 -1.25 -5.33 -11.34
CA LEU A 73 -1.29 -4.29 -12.38
C LEU A 73 -0.81 -4.79 -13.75
N SER A 74 0.15 -5.70 -13.80
CA SER A 74 0.63 -6.30 -15.07
C SER A 74 -0.44 -7.12 -15.79
N LYS A 75 -1.48 -7.59 -15.07
CA LYS A 75 -2.60 -8.37 -15.63
C LYS A 75 -3.80 -7.50 -16.03
N VAL A 76 -3.78 -6.22 -15.72
CA VAL A 76 -4.86 -5.27 -16.02
C VAL A 76 -4.89 -4.99 -17.52
N LYS A 77 -6.06 -5.17 -18.15
CA LYS A 77 -6.32 -4.86 -19.55
C LYS A 77 -7.26 -3.68 -19.75
N THR A 78 -7.87 -3.20 -18.67
CA THR A 78 -8.81 -2.09 -18.66
C THR A 78 -8.08 -0.74 -18.68
N LYS A 79 -8.81 0.32 -19.04
CA LYS A 79 -8.30 1.69 -19.09
C LYS A 79 -7.83 2.20 -17.73
N PHE A 80 -8.53 1.80 -16.67
CA PHE A 80 -8.26 2.18 -15.30
C PHE A 80 -8.04 0.95 -14.41
N SER A 81 -7.30 1.14 -13.34
CA SER A 81 -7.20 0.19 -12.24
C SER A 81 -7.40 0.89 -10.91
N LEU A 82 -8.05 0.23 -9.96
CA LEU A 82 -8.17 0.69 -8.58
C LEU A 82 -7.46 -0.30 -7.66
N ILE A 83 -6.37 0.13 -7.03
CA ILE A 83 -5.74 -0.62 -5.95
C ILE A 83 -6.54 -0.39 -4.69
N LEU A 84 -6.87 -1.45 -3.96
CA LEU A 84 -7.55 -1.42 -2.67
C LEU A 84 -6.86 -2.32 -1.65
N ASN A 85 -6.79 -1.85 -0.42
CA ASN A 85 -6.46 -2.74 0.69
C ASN A 85 -7.65 -3.66 1.02
N PRO A 86 -7.41 -4.90 1.52
CA PRO A 86 -8.47 -5.87 1.82
C PRO A 86 -9.38 -5.46 2.99
N ASP A 87 -8.98 -4.46 3.78
CA ASP A 87 -9.74 -3.90 4.93
C ASP A 87 -10.43 -2.56 4.59
N THR A 88 -10.77 -2.37 3.31
CA THR A 88 -11.50 -1.19 2.82
C THR A 88 -12.94 -1.51 2.46
N LEU A 89 -13.82 -0.51 2.58
CA LEU A 89 -15.22 -0.58 2.14
C LEU A 89 -15.52 0.61 1.23
N ILE A 90 -15.91 0.33 0.00
CA ILE A 90 -16.29 1.36 -0.97
C ILE A 90 -17.72 1.83 -0.65
N LYS A 91 -17.88 3.14 -0.44
CA LYS A 91 -19.21 3.74 -0.30
C LYS A 91 -19.93 3.86 -1.64
N LYS A 92 -21.27 3.85 -1.59
CA LYS A 92 -22.13 4.10 -2.75
C LYS A 92 -21.67 5.35 -3.50
N ASN A 93 -21.69 5.30 -4.83
CA ASN A 93 -21.29 6.36 -5.77
C ASN A 93 -19.78 6.66 -5.82
N SER A 94 -18.92 6.03 -4.99
CA SER A 94 -17.48 6.32 -5.02
C SER A 94 -16.83 5.92 -6.36
N ILE A 95 -17.25 4.79 -6.94
CA ILE A 95 -16.77 4.34 -8.26
C ILE A 95 -17.21 5.34 -9.35
N GLU A 96 -18.46 5.79 -9.32
CA GLU A 96 -19.00 6.77 -10.27
C GLU A 96 -18.25 8.11 -10.16
N ASN A 97 -17.92 8.54 -8.94
CA ASN A 97 -17.16 9.75 -8.70
C ASN A 97 -15.71 9.62 -9.24
N PHE A 98 -15.05 8.46 -9.11
CA PHE A 98 -13.76 8.22 -9.78
C PHE A 98 -13.86 8.44 -11.29
N PHE A 99 -14.87 7.86 -11.94
CA PHE A 99 -15.07 8.04 -13.39
C PHE A 99 -15.41 9.48 -13.76
N LYS A 100 -16.25 10.16 -12.97
CA LYS A 100 -16.58 11.57 -13.19
C LYS A 100 -15.33 12.43 -13.16
N THR A 101 -14.48 12.27 -12.15
CA THR A 101 -13.21 13.00 -12.02
C THR A 101 -12.25 12.65 -13.15
N ALA A 102 -12.14 11.36 -13.51
CA ALA A 102 -11.30 10.90 -14.61
C ALA A 102 -11.71 11.46 -15.96
N ASN A 103 -13.00 11.63 -16.22
CA ASN A 103 -13.51 12.23 -17.46
C ASN A 103 -13.28 13.73 -17.50
N THR A 104 -13.42 14.41 -16.36
CA THR A 104 -13.15 15.85 -16.25
C THR A 104 -11.65 16.17 -16.38
N TYR A 105 -10.78 15.30 -15.88
CA TYR A 105 -9.32 15.49 -15.86
C TYR A 105 -8.59 14.31 -16.52
N PRO A 106 -8.70 14.09 -17.83
CA PRO A 106 -8.28 12.85 -18.51
C PRO A 106 -6.78 12.56 -18.46
N ASN A 107 -5.94 13.55 -18.13
CA ASN A 107 -4.47 13.43 -18.06
C ASN A 107 -3.96 13.14 -16.63
N PHE A 108 -4.84 12.78 -15.69
CA PHE A 108 -4.40 12.39 -14.35
C PHE A 108 -3.54 11.12 -14.37
N GLY A 109 -2.64 11.01 -13.41
CA GLY A 109 -1.92 9.77 -13.12
C GLY A 109 -2.66 8.93 -12.08
N ILE A 110 -2.97 9.54 -10.92
CA ILE A 110 -3.66 8.89 -9.80
C ILE A 110 -4.73 9.81 -9.24
N ILE A 111 -5.88 9.22 -8.86
CA ILE A 111 -6.90 9.86 -8.03
C ILE A 111 -7.02 9.04 -6.73
N GLY A 112 -6.90 9.70 -5.57
CA GLY A 112 -7.14 9.12 -4.25
C GLY A 112 -8.45 9.61 -3.65
N PRO A 113 -9.08 8.83 -2.74
CA PRO A 113 -10.23 9.27 -1.96
C PRO A 113 -9.80 10.21 -0.84
N ALA A 114 -10.73 11.03 -0.36
CA ALA A 114 -10.56 11.70 0.93
C ALA A 114 -10.59 10.68 2.07
N ILE A 115 -9.71 10.84 3.04
CA ILE A 115 -9.65 9.96 4.21
C ILE A 115 -10.65 10.46 5.24
N GLN A 116 -11.59 9.61 5.63
CA GLN A 116 -12.43 9.83 6.81
C GLN A 116 -11.82 9.18 8.06
N GLU A 117 -10.56 9.43 8.35
CA GLU A 117 -10.05 9.18 9.69
C GLU A 117 -10.21 10.47 10.51
N GLU A 118 -11.05 10.43 11.55
CA GLU A 118 -11.34 11.58 12.43
C GLU A 118 -10.10 12.24 13.05
N LYS A 119 -8.94 11.59 13.01
CA LYS A 119 -7.68 12.08 13.59
C LYS A 119 -6.80 12.90 12.62
N ASP A 120 -6.98 12.77 11.31
CA ASP A 120 -6.21 13.50 10.30
C ASP A 120 -6.95 14.75 9.76
N LEU A 121 -8.09 15.09 10.30
CA LEU A 121 -8.91 16.29 9.98
C LEU A 121 -8.25 17.64 10.33
N LYS A 122 -6.91 17.68 10.46
CA LYS A 122 -6.18 18.97 10.47
C LYS A 122 -6.14 19.67 9.11
N LEU A 123 -6.33 18.95 8.03
CA LEU A 123 -6.80 19.53 6.78
C LEU A 123 -8.32 19.68 6.92
N LYS A 124 -8.79 20.86 7.29
CA LYS A 124 -10.16 21.30 7.09
C LYS A 124 -10.42 21.22 5.59
N ILE A 125 -10.78 20.02 5.07
CA ILE A 125 -11.28 19.86 3.70
C ILE A 125 -12.72 20.39 3.74
N ASN A 126 -12.85 21.69 3.94
CA ASN A 126 -14.10 22.44 3.77
C ASN A 126 -14.42 22.66 2.28
N THR A 127 -13.71 21.98 1.37
CA THR A 127 -13.90 22.15 -0.07
C THR A 127 -14.48 20.85 -0.64
N LYS A 128 -15.66 20.96 -1.25
CA LYS A 128 -16.20 19.93 -2.15
C LYS A 128 -15.41 19.80 -3.45
N ASN A 129 -14.32 20.57 -3.59
CA ASN A 129 -13.53 20.70 -4.80
C ASN A 129 -12.38 19.69 -4.83
N LEU A 130 -12.07 19.20 -6.02
CA LEU A 130 -10.90 18.39 -6.29
C LEU A 130 -9.61 19.12 -5.89
N ILE A 131 -8.67 18.43 -5.28
CA ILE A 131 -7.40 18.99 -4.80
C ILE A 131 -6.24 18.30 -5.52
N GLU A 132 -5.36 19.07 -6.16
CA GLU A 132 -4.07 18.56 -6.62
C GLU A 132 -3.14 18.37 -5.42
N VAL A 133 -2.55 17.17 -5.26
CA VAL A 133 -1.73 16.80 -4.11
C VAL A 133 -0.38 16.22 -4.54
N ASP A 134 0.57 16.17 -3.60
CA ASP A 134 1.88 15.58 -3.86
C ASP A 134 1.86 14.06 -3.83
N ASN A 135 1.00 13.47 -3.02
CA ASN A 135 0.84 12.03 -2.90
C ASN A 135 -0.55 11.68 -2.36
N VAL A 136 -0.95 10.43 -2.54
CA VAL A 136 -2.15 9.81 -1.98
C VAL A 136 -1.74 8.62 -1.12
N LYS A 137 -2.64 8.15 -0.25
CA LYS A 137 -2.40 6.96 0.59
C LYS A 137 -2.55 5.68 -0.24
N GLY A 138 -1.68 4.70 0.01
CA GLY A 138 -1.66 3.43 -0.73
C GLY A 138 -2.90 2.55 -0.55
N PHE A 139 -3.76 2.77 0.47
CA PHE A 139 -4.93 1.92 0.71
C PHE A 139 -5.98 1.97 -0.40
N ALA A 140 -6.04 3.05 -1.18
CA ALA A 140 -6.94 3.22 -2.32
C ALA A 140 -6.34 4.19 -3.34
N MET A 141 -6.00 3.68 -4.54
CA MET A 141 -5.36 4.45 -5.60
C MET A 141 -6.03 4.10 -6.93
N PHE A 142 -6.72 5.06 -7.55
CA PHE A 142 -7.31 4.91 -8.88
C PHE A 142 -6.33 5.40 -9.94
N LEU A 143 -5.86 4.48 -10.79
CA LEU A 143 -4.77 4.68 -11.73
C LEU A 143 -5.30 4.81 -13.16
N ASN A 144 -4.79 5.80 -13.90
CA ASN A 144 -4.93 5.87 -15.36
C ASN A 144 -3.82 5.04 -16.00
N MET A 145 -4.11 3.81 -16.41
CA MET A 145 -3.12 2.82 -16.86
C MET A 145 -2.23 3.33 -18.00
N LYS A 146 -2.76 4.20 -18.86
CA LYS A 146 -2.00 4.80 -19.97
C LYS A 146 -0.78 5.59 -19.48
N GLN A 147 -0.86 6.23 -18.32
CA GLN A 147 0.21 7.08 -17.80
C GLN A 147 1.41 6.29 -17.25
N PHE A 148 1.25 4.98 -17.03
CA PHE A 148 2.28 4.14 -16.43
C PHE A 148 3.13 3.36 -17.45
N LYS A 149 2.84 3.45 -18.74
CA LYS A 149 3.59 2.76 -19.80
C LYS A 149 5.07 3.11 -19.80
N GLU A 150 5.41 4.38 -19.57
CA GLU A 150 6.79 4.88 -19.55
C GLU A 150 7.36 5.02 -18.14
N ILE A 151 6.50 5.33 -17.17
CA ILE A 151 6.90 5.61 -15.78
C ILE A 151 7.13 4.32 -15.01
N GLY A 152 6.46 3.23 -15.40
CA GLY A 152 6.37 1.98 -14.64
C GLY A 152 5.51 2.12 -13.39
N PHE A 153 5.28 1.01 -12.71
CA PHE A 153 4.51 0.95 -11.47
C PHE A 153 5.38 1.20 -10.23
N PHE A 154 5.19 0.46 -9.16
CA PHE A 154 5.98 0.61 -7.93
C PHE A 154 7.44 0.17 -8.12
N ASP A 155 8.36 0.82 -7.42
CA ASP A 155 9.76 0.37 -7.35
C ASP A 155 9.85 -0.95 -6.56
N GLU A 156 10.31 -2.00 -7.22
CA GLU A 156 10.35 -3.37 -6.71
C GLU A 156 11.31 -3.59 -5.52
N ASN A 157 12.19 -2.63 -5.24
CA ASN A 157 13.04 -2.68 -4.07
C ASN A 157 12.27 -2.44 -2.76
N PHE A 158 11.15 -1.70 -2.81
CA PHE A 158 10.28 -1.57 -1.67
C PHE A 158 9.48 -2.87 -1.45
N PHE A 159 9.43 -3.33 -0.22
CA PHE A 159 8.48 -4.37 0.18
C PHE A 159 7.17 -3.75 0.66
N ILE A 160 7.27 -2.75 1.52
CA ILE A 160 6.18 -1.93 2.04
C ILE A 160 6.74 -0.61 2.57
N TYR A 161 5.94 0.46 2.54
CA TYR A 161 6.23 1.84 2.89
C TYR A 161 7.12 2.59 1.91
N PHE A 162 6.73 3.81 1.59
CA PHE A 162 7.33 4.75 0.65
C PHE A 162 7.15 4.39 -0.84
N GLU A 163 6.65 3.21 -1.18
CA GLU A 163 6.41 2.81 -2.56
C GLU A 163 5.38 3.72 -3.26
N GLU A 164 4.30 4.12 -2.56
CA GLU A 164 3.30 5.03 -3.07
C GLU A 164 3.84 6.47 -3.18
N ILE A 165 4.68 6.88 -2.24
CA ILE A 165 5.32 8.21 -2.26
C ILE A 165 6.33 8.28 -3.41
N ASP A 166 7.11 7.21 -3.63
CA ASP A 166 8.03 7.07 -4.75
C ASP A 166 7.30 7.15 -6.10
N LEU A 167 6.20 6.39 -6.22
CA LEU A 167 5.39 6.38 -7.43
C LEU A 167 4.80 7.75 -7.74
N CYS A 168 4.22 8.41 -6.74
CA CYS A 168 3.68 9.75 -6.86
C CYS A 168 4.76 10.76 -7.27
N ARG A 169 5.95 10.66 -6.68
CA ARG A 169 7.09 11.53 -7.04
C ARG A 169 7.55 11.32 -8.49
N ARG A 170 7.59 10.07 -8.99
CA ARG A 170 7.92 9.79 -10.38
C ARG A 170 6.86 10.33 -11.36
N LEU A 171 5.58 10.20 -11.02
CA LEU A 171 4.48 10.79 -11.79
C LEU A 171 4.61 12.31 -11.88
N LYS A 172 4.82 13.00 -10.76
CA LYS A 172 5.02 14.45 -10.74
C LYS A 172 6.22 14.90 -11.57
N LYS A 173 7.35 14.17 -11.49
CA LYS A 173 8.53 14.44 -12.32
C LYS A 173 8.23 14.30 -13.82
N ALA A 174 7.29 13.44 -14.18
CA ALA A 174 6.77 13.26 -15.55
C ALA A 174 5.60 14.19 -15.89
N ASN A 175 5.36 15.26 -15.10
CA ASN A 175 4.25 16.21 -15.24
C ASN A 175 2.86 15.58 -15.25
N LYS A 176 2.67 14.43 -14.54
CA LYS A 176 1.36 13.82 -14.36
C LYS A 176 0.72 14.29 -13.06
N LYS A 177 -0.57 14.62 -13.15
CA LYS A 177 -1.32 15.17 -12.03
C LYS A 177 -1.80 14.06 -11.09
N ILE A 178 -1.79 14.36 -9.79
CA ILE A 178 -2.29 13.50 -8.74
C ILE A 178 -3.37 14.29 -8.02
N TYR A 179 -4.54 13.67 -7.88
CA TYR A 179 -5.69 14.34 -7.28
C TYR A 179 -6.19 13.59 -6.06
N LEU A 180 -6.70 14.34 -5.10
CA LEU A 180 -7.53 13.87 -4.00
C LEU A 180 -8.94 14.40 -4.24
N ASP A 181 -9.93 13.50 -4.33
CA ASP A 181 -11.34 13.87 -4.53
C ASP A 181 -12.12 13.69 -3.24
N PRO A 182 -12.60 14.78 -2.61
CA PRO A 182 -13.39 14.73 -1.39
C PRO A 182 -14.75 14.05 -1.53
N ASN A 183 -15.24 13.89 -2.76
CA ASN A 183 -16.53 13.22 -3.02
C ASN A 183 -16.40 11.70 -3.12
N ILE A 184 -15.16 11.17 -3.12
CA ILE A 184 -14.88 9.74 -3.12
C ILE A 184 -14.64 9.29 -1.68
N ILE A 185 -15.53 8.42 -1.18
CA ILE A 185 -15.49 7.96 0.21
C ILE A 185 -15.20 6.46 0.24
N ILE A 186 -14.06 6.10 0.81
CA ILE A 186 -13.66 4.72 1.07
C ILE A 186 -13.30 4.59 2.54
N ASN A 187 -14.07 3.80 3.27
CA ASN A 187 -13.75 3.53 4.68
C ASN A 187 -12.56 2.58 4.74
N HIS A 188 -11.57 2.92 5.57
CA HIS A 188 -10.39 2.10 5.81
C HIS A 188 -10.26 1.85 7.30
N VAL A 189 -10.40 0.60 7.72
CA VAL A 189 -10.37 0.23 9.14
C VAL A 189 -8.95 0.30 9.72
N GLY A 190 -7.94 0.26 8.87
CA GLY A 190 -6.52 0.39 9.21
C GLY A 190 -5.97 -0.66 10.20
N GLY A 191 -4.76 -1.17 9.94
CA GLY A 191 -4.05 -2.07 10.85
C GLY A 191 -4.66 -3.47 11.07
N SER A 192 -5.66 -3.85 10.27
CA SER A 192 -6.43 -5.08 10.45
C SER A 192 -6.56 -5.92 9.16
N SER A 193 -5.64 -5.73 8.23
CA SER A 193 -5.61 -6.44 6.95
C SER A 193 -5.04 -7.88 7.01
N HIS A 194 -4.81 -8.42 8.20
CA HIS A 194 -4.26 -9.78 8.40
C HIS A 194 -4.83 -10.41 9.67
N ASN A 195 -4.69 -11.74 9.82
CA ASN A 195 -5.14 -12.49 10.98
C ASN A 195 -4.43 -12.01 12.25
N LYS A 196 -5.19 -11.91 13.36
CA LYS A 196 -4.69 -11.43 14.66
C LYS A 196 -3.58 -12.31 15.25
N SER A 197 -3.53 -13.61 14.90
CA SER A 197 -2.52 -14.55 15.40
C SER A 197 -1.08 -14.14 15.02
N ILE A 198 -0.89 -13.43 13.92
CA ILE A 198 0.42 -13.00 13.43
C ILE A 198 0.71 -11.51 13.71
N ASN A 199 -0.10 -10.83 14.53
CA ASN A 199 0.02 -9.39 14.77
C ASN A 199 1.42 -8.95 15.18
N PHE A 200 2.10 -9.71 16.05
CA PHE A 200 3.43 -9.34 16.53
C PHE A 200 4.49 -9.48 15.43
N GLU A 201 4.44 -10.57 14.65
CA GLU A 201 5.34 -10.75 13.50
C GLU A 201 5.13 -9.66 12.44
N MET A 202 3.88 -9.27 12.21
CA MET A 202 3.56 -8.15 11.33
C MET A 202 4.06 -6.81 11.88
N GLU A 203 4.01 -6.60 13.21
CA GLU A 203 4.59 -5.41 13.85
C GLU A 203 6.12 -5.38 13.68
N LEU A 204 6.80 -6.53 13.87
CA LEU A 204 8.24 -6.64 13.64
C LEU A 204 8.60 -6.32 12.18
N SER A 205 7.88 -6.92 11.23
CA SER A 205 8.08 -6.69 9.80
C SER A 205 7.85 -5.23 9.42
N ARG A 206 6.75 -4.62 9.88
CA ARG A 206 6.45 -3.21 9.64
C ARG A 206 7.57 -2.29 10.16
N ASN A 207 8.09 -2.54 11.36
CA ASN A 207 9.16 -1.74 11.95
C ASN A 207 10.47 -1.88 11.18
N TRP A 208 10.81 -3.09 10.71
CA TRP A 208 11.99 -3.34 9.91
C TRP A 208 11.91 -2.60 8.57
N HIS A 209 10.81 -2.79 7.84
CA HIS A 209 10.62 -2.17 6.53
C HIS A 209 10.46 -0.65 6.58
N TRP A 210 9.79 -0.11 7.60
CA TRP A 210 9.71 1.34 7.77
C TRP A 210 11.08 2.00 7.82
N MET A 211 12.01 1.40 8.58
CA MET A 211 13.36 1.93 8.73
C MET A 211 14.20 1.70 7.48
N TRP A 212 14.09 0.51 6.86
CA TRP A 212 14.78 0.20 5.61
C TRP A 212 14.35 1.14 4.49
N SER A 213 13.05 1.27 4.28
CA SER A 213 12.46 2.09 3.21
C SER A 213 12.73 3.58 3.41
N THR A 214 12.76 4.05 4.68
CA THR A 214 13.12 5.45 4.98
C THR A 214 14.51 5.80 4.43
N PHE A 215 15.53 4.99 4.71
CA PHE A 215 16.88 5.27 4.21
C PHE A 215 16.95 5.11 2.69
N TYR A 216 16.42 4.01 2.16
CA TYR A 216 16.42 3.74 0.73
C TYR A 216 15.78 4.89 -0.08
N TYR A 217 14.61 5.38 0.33
CA TYR A 217 13.94 6.50 -0.32
C TYR A 217 14.80 7.77 -0.32
N HIS A 218 15.35 8.17 0.83
CA HIS A 218 16.20 9.36 0.90
C HIS A 218 17.50 9.19 0.12
N LYS A 219 18.11 8.01 0.15
CA LYS A 219 19.30 7.69 -0.66
C LYS A 219 19.02 7.83 -2.16
N LYS A 220 17.88 7.30 -2.61
CA LYS A 220 17.45 7.34 -4.02
C LYS A 220 17.31 8.77 -4.55
N TYR A 221 16.81 9.68 -3.74
CA TYR A 221 16.47 11.04 -4.19
C TYR A 221 17.41 12.15 -3.74
N SER A 222 18.16 11.94 -2.69
CA SER A 222 18.99 12.99 -2.08
C SER A 222 20.44 12.55 -1.82
N GLY A 223 20.79 11.32 -2.20
CA GLY A 223 22.13 10.75 -2.02
C GLY A 223 22.39 10.17 -0.63
N PHE A 224 23.49 9.45 -0.51
CA PHE A 224 23.84 8.66 0.67
C PHE A 224 24.03 9.52 1.94
N ILE A 225 24.82 10.59 1.85
CA ILE A 225 25.16 11.44 3.00
C ILE A 225 23.90 12.07 3.59
N PHE A 226 23.04 12.64 2.73
CA PHE A 226 21.78 13.23 3.17
C PHE A 226 20.85 12.19 3.83
N ALA A 227 20.73 11.01 3.22
CA ALA A 227 19.96 9.91 3.79
C ALA A 227 20.47 9.52 5.18
N LEU A 228 21.80 9.41 5.33
CA LEU A 228 22.43 9.07 6.62
C LEU A 228 22.10 10.13 7.70
N LEU A 229 22.24 11.42 7.39
CA LEU A 229 21.90 12.52 8.30
C LEU A 229 20.42 12.48 8.74
N LYS A 230 19.51 12.11 7.83
CA LYS A 230 18.06 11.98 8.11
C LYS A 230 17.74 10.84 9.09
N VAL A 231 18.56 9.79 9.13
CA VAL A 231 18.21 8.57 9.88
C VAL A 231 19.13 8.30 11.08
N ILE A 232 20.28 8.97 11.20
CA ILE A 232 21.26 8.69 12.27
C ILE A 232 20.66 8.81 13.68
N LYS A 233 19.82 9.82 13.92
CA LYS A 233 19.13 9.99 15.19
C LYS A 233 18.15 8.84 15.48
N LYS A 234 17.51 8.28 14.43
CA LYS A 234 16.61 7.13 14.57
C LYS A 234 17.41 5.87 14.91
N LEU A 235 18.61 5.69 14.33
CA LEU A 235 19.48 4.56 14.64
C LEU A 235 19.97 4.62 16.08
N ILE A 236 20.53 5.76 16.51
CA ILE A 236 20.98 5.98 17.91
C ILE A 236 19.84 5.72 18.90
N SER A 237 18.66 6.28 18.62
CA SER A 237 17.46 6.03 19.46
C SER A 237 17.06 4.56 19.52
N ALA A 238 17.16 3.84 18.40
CA ALA A 238 16.84 2.41 18.39
C ALA A 238 17.85 1.59 19.22
N LEU A 239 19.15 1.87 19.09
CA LEU A 239 20.21 1.21 19.85
C LEU A 239 20.08 1.49 21.35
N PHE A 240 19.86 2.74 21.74
CA PHE A 240 19.59 3.09 23.13
C PHE A 240 18.39 2.35 23.71
N LYS A 241 17.27 2.28 22.95
CA LYS A 241 16.05 1.58 23.39
C LYS A 241 16.23 0.06 23.46
N ILE A 242 17.09 -0.54 22.64
CA ILE A 242 17.46 -1.96 22.78
C ILE A 242 18.10 -2.18 24.15
N LEU A 243 19.10 -1.38 24.53
CA LEU A 243 19.77 -1.49 25.82
C LEU A 243 18.80 -1.24 26.98
N PHE A 244 18.04 -0.16 26.92
CA PHE A 244 17.05 0.17 27.96
C PHE A 244 16.03 -0.94 28.18
N TYR A 245 15.41 -1.46 27.10
CA TYR A 245 14.41 -2.54 27.21
C TYR A 245 15.03 -3.88 27.57
N SER A 246 16.34 -4.09 27.35
CA SER A 246 17.07 -5.25 27.89
C SER A 246 17.18 -5.18 29.40
N ILE A 247 17.51 -4.00 29.97
CA ILE A 247 17.65 -3.80 31.43
C ILE A 247 16.32 -3.98 32.16
N ILE A 248 15.22 -3.50 31.58
CA ILE A 248 13.89 -3.59 32.21
C ILE A 248 13.09 -4.85 31.76
N PHE A 249 13.75 -5.81 31.13
CA PHE A 249 13.18 -7.11 30.72
C PHE A 249 11.91 -7.01 29.86
N LYS A 250 11.77 -5.98 29.00
CA LYS A 250 10.64 -5.82 28.08
C LYS A 250 10.95 -6.41 26.69
N GLU A 251 10.99 -7.75 26.60
CA GLU A 251 11.46 -8.49 25.43
C GLU A 251 10.74 -8.10 24.12
N ASN A 252 9.41 -7.92 24.12
CA ASN A 252 8.68 -7.54 22.92
C ASN A 252 9.10 -6.15 22.41
N LYS A 253 9.29 -5.18 23.32
CA LYS A 253 9.77 -3.84 22.94
C LYS A 253 11.20 -3.89 22.43
N LYS A 254 12.09 -4.64 23.08
CA LYS A 254 13.48 -4.88 22.63
C LYS A 254 13.48 -5.46 21.22
N LYS A 255 12.68 -6.48 20.90
CA LYS A 255 12.58 -7.09 19.57
C LYS A 255 12.15 -6.06 18.52
N ILE A 256 11.17 -5.20 18.81
CA ILE A 256 10.74 -4.13 17.89
C ILE A 256 11.88 -3.19 17.55
N TYR A 257 12.62 -2.70 18.56
CA TYR A 257 13.73 -1.77 18.32
C TYR A 257 14.95 -2.44 17.67
N TYR A 258 15.17 -3.72 17.96
CA TYR A 258 16.14 -4.52 17.22
C TYR A 258 15.81 -4.58 15.72
N GLN A 259 14.54 -4.83 15.35
CA GLN A 259 14.12 -4.81 13.95
C GLN A 259 14.26 -3.43 13.31
N ARG A 260 14.01 -2.35 14.06
CA ARG A 260 14.25 -0.98 13.56
C ARG A 260 15.72 -0.72 13.27
N ALA A 261 16.63 -1.08 14.17
CA ALA A 261 18.06 -0.96 13.95
C ALA A 261 18.54 -1.85 12.79
N SER A 262 18.13 -3.13 12.78
CA SER A 262 18.46 -4.09 11.73
C SER A 262 18.01 -3.62 10.35
N GLY A 263 16.76 -3.19 10.19
CA GLY A 263 16.25 -2.69 8.92
C GLY A 263 17.06 -1.50 8.40
N LEU A 264 17.38 -0.54 9.28
CA LEU A 264 18.15 0.62 8.90
C LEU A 264 19.60 0.26 8.53
N LEU A 265 20.28 -0.57 9.32
CA LEU A 265 21.66 -1.01 9.04
C LEU A 265 21.71 -1.79 7.71
N ASN A 266 20.77 -2.70 7.47
CA ASN A 266 20.69 -3.43 6.20
C ASN A 266 20.53 -2.49 5.00
N SER A 267 19.72 -1.45 5.12
CA SER A 267 19.54 -0.46 4.05
C SER A 267 20.80 0.39 3.83
N ILE A 268 21.51 0.80 4.90
CA ILE A 268 22.75 1.58 4.83
C ILE A 268 23.85 0.79 4.11
N ILE A 269 24.05 -0.48 4.42
CA ILE A 269 25.06 -1.34 3.77
C ILE A 269 24.62 -1.87 2.39
N GLY A 270 23.42 -1.52 1.92
CA GLY A 270 22.95 -1.83 0.58
C GLY A 270 22.27 -3.18 0.41
N ASN A 271 21.95 -3.88 1.48
CA ASN A 271 21.19 -5.13 1.41
C ASN A 271 19.76 -4.88 0.92
N LYS A 272 19.23 -5.84 0.16
CA LYS A 272 17.82 -5.83 -0.29
C LYS A 272 16.84 -5.87 0.90
N SER A 273 15.61 -5.48 0.65
CA SER A 273 14.48 -5.57 1.58
C SER A 273 14.04 -7.04 1.77
N TRP A 274 14.76 -7.78 2.61
CA TRP A 274 14.63 -9.25 2.73
C TRP A 274 13.75 -9.75 3.87
N TYR A 275 13.54 -8.96 4.92
CA TYR A 275 12.81 -9.43 6.11
C TYR A 275 11.37 -9.81 5.75
N ARG A 276 10.91 -10.96 6.25
CA ARG A 276 9.54 -11.44 6.09
C ARG A 276 8.95 -11.83 7.44
N PRO A 277 7.66 -11.58 7.70
CA PRO A 277 7.01 -12.06 8.92
C PRO A 277 7.03 -13.59 8.92
N LYS A 278 7.30 -14.17 10.08
CA LYS A 278 7.19 -15.63 10.28
C LYS A 278 5.72 -15.97 10.43
N VAL A 279 5.22 -16.82 9.56
CA VAL A 279 3.88 -17.41 9.63
C VAL A 279 4.07 -18.88 9.94
N LEU A 280 3.48 -19.33 11.04
CA LEU A 280 3.49 -20.75 11.44
C LEU A 280 2.52 -21.54 10.57
#